data_bcd5a7cad0457b27f415c6b35dbe258a
#
_entry.id   bcd5a7cad0457b27f415c6b35dbe258a
#
_cell.length_a   1.000
_cell.length_b   1.000
_cell.length_c   1.000
_cell.angle_alpha   90.00
_cell.angle_beta   90.00
_cell.angle_gamma   90.00
#
_symmetry.space_group_name_H-M   'P 1'
#
loop_
_entity.id
_entity.type
_entity.pdbx_description
1 polymer ?
#
loop_
_entity_poly.entity_id
_entity_poly.type
_entity_poly.pdbx_seq_one_letter_code
_entity_poly.pdbx_strand_id
1 'polypeptide(L)'
;LETSLAGNIGVGVEGSNATVSGDDAWHANSGNTLVLPPMDPYGPKTRWFDIFARGTEGCNWTVSPWKDYVVTTPNNGYTGGHNGSDTRIYVSIDWSKVPPAPNTTTVNINITSSCGTQWGNYPAPMVQVPVSNLAVPGNFTGFVESDKHISIEAEHTSRNTVVNNTSYTTLPAYGRTLSGVTLNPVLAPSQPAGTGPVLEYDLWTFTNTSVANVTLLLSPSQNLHGPSRPLKYGIAFDSEAPQIIQFVSNYTGGDYPKGWNQAVADGVWGMSSGNSTTTRHDLRVKGKHTLKIWAVEPGVVVQKIVVDLGGVRSSYLGPPESFRVGVDKVGSYDGGNFAGVKVFDVV
;
A
#
# COMPACT_ATOMS: atom_id res chain seq x y z
N LEU A 1 -12.58 -35.28 -18.02
CA LEU A 1 -12.63 -34.91 -16.58
C LEU A 1 -14.08 -34.54 -16.28
N GLU A 2 -14.78 -35.44 -15.58
CA GLU A 2 -16.12 -35.09 -15.06
C GLU A 2 -15.94 -34.18 -13.87
N THR A 3 -16.70 -33.08 -13.84
CA THR A 3 -16.79 -32.22 -12.66
C THR A 3 -17.46 -32.97 -11.52
N SER A 4 -16.90 -32.88 -10.33
CA SER A 4 -17.54 -33.49 -9.14
C SER A 4 -18.96 -32.95 -8.97
N LEU A 5 -19.92 -33.85 -8.89
CA LEU A 5 -21.33 -33.51 -8.63
C LEU A 5 -21.55 -33.13 -7.15
N ALA A 6 -20.72 -33.67 -6.26
CA ALA A 6 -20.84 -33.37 -4.83
C ALA A 6 -20.50 -31.92 -4.54
N GLY A 7 -21.26 -31.31 -3.63
CA GLY A 7 -21.01 -29.95 -3.19
C GLY A 7 -19.70 -29.85 -2.41
N ASN A 8 -18.95 -28.77 -2.65
CA ASN A 8 -17.74 -28.43 -1.91
C ASN A 8 -17.52 -26.93 -1.97
N ILE A 9 -16.84 -26.38 -0.96
CA ILE A 9 -16.45 -24.96 -0.91
C ILE A 9 -14.95 -24.79 -0.96
N GLY A 10 -14.51 -23.74 -1.62
CA GLY A 10 -13.14 -23.24 -1.55
C GLY A 10 -13.11 -21.88 -0.83
N VAL A 11 -11.97 -21.54 -0.28
CA VAL A 11 -11.73 -20.26 0.39
C VAL A 11 -10.45 -19.63 -0.13
N GLY A 12 -10.53 -18.38 -0.57
CA GLY A 12 -9.38 -17.58 -1.03
C GLY A 12 -9.30 -16.29 -0.24
N VAL A 13 -8.10 -15.84 0.14
CA VAL A 13 -7.91 -14.62 0.95
C VAL A 13 -7.28 -13.49 0.15
N GLU A 14 -7.59 -12.27 0.54
CA GLU A 14 -7.02 -11.05 -0.01
C GLU A 14 -5.48 -11.12 -0.06
N GLY A 15 -4.93 -10.75 -1.23
CA GLY A 15 -3.48 -10.64 -1.42
C GLY A 15 -2.72 -11.95 -1.50
N SER A 16 -3.41 -13.10 -1.60
CA SER A 16 -2.80 -14.41 -1.71
C SER A 16 -3.41 -15.21 -2.86
N ASN A 17 -2.59 -16.05 -3.50
CA ASN A 17 -3.06 -17.07 -4.43
C ASN A 17 -3.36 -18.40 -3.72
N ALA A 18 -3.19 -18.45 -2.39
CA ALA A 18 -3.53 -19.61 -1.61
C ALA A 18 -5.04 -19.82 -1.59
N THR A 19 -5.47 -21.00 -1.97
CA THR A 19 -6.84 -21.47 -1.78
C THR A 19 -6.77 -22.76 -0.99
N VAL A 20 -7.62 -22.89 0.02
CA VAL A 20 -7.78 -24.16 0.72
C VAL A 20 -9.11 -24.75 0.29
N SER A 21 -8.99 -25.93 -0.25
CA SER A 21 -10.11 -26.80 -0.50
C SER A 21 -9.73 -28.16 0.03
N GLY A 22 -10.64 -28.82 0.66
CA GLY A 22 -10.38 -30.15 1.21
C GLY A 22 -10.27 -31.27 0.18
N ASP A 23 -10.00 -30.99 -1.12
CA ASP A 23 -10.11 -32.00 -2.18
C ASP A 23 -8.79 -32.34 -2.85
N ASP A 24 -7.69 -31.70 -2.47
CA ASP A 24 -6.41 -31.91 -3.11
C ASP A 24 -5.28 -32.01 -2.07
N ALA A 25 -4.77 -33.20 -1.85
CA ALA A 25 -3.64 -33.43 -0.96
C ALA A 25 -2.39 -32.64 -1.36
N TRP A 26 -2.23 -32.30 -2.64
CA TRP A 26 -1.14 -31.48 -3.13
C TRP A 26 -1.27 -30.03 -2.68
N HIS A 27 -2.45 -29.43 -2.83
CA HIS A 27 -2.69 -28.06 -2.45
C HIS A 27 -2.86 -27.89 -0.94
N ALA A 28 -3.45 -28.87 -0.25
CA ALA A 28 -3.55 -28.87 1.21
C ALA A 28 -2.18 -28.95 1.91
N ASN A 29 -1.20 -29.61 1.30
CA ASN A 29 0.16 -29.77 1.83
C ASN A 29 1.15 -28.70 1.36
N SER A 30 0.74 -27.75 0.56
CA SER A 30 1.63 -26.70 0.01
C SER A 30 2.10 -25.67 1.04
N GLY A 31 1.77 -25.83 2.31
CA GLY A 31 2.11 -24.86 3.37
C GLY A 31 1.37 -23.51 3.25
N ASN A 32 0.44 -23.41 2.31
CA ASN A 32 -0.36 -22.21 2.09
C ASN A 32 -1.40 -22.08 3.20
N THR A 33 -1.12 -21.19 4.13
CA THR A 33 -2.10 -20.79 5.14
C THR A 33 -2.97 -19.68 4.60
N LEU A 34 -4.28 -19.71 4.90
CA LEU A 34 -5.21 -18.63 4.58
C LEU A 34 -4.99 -17.50 5.57
N VAL A 35 -3.99 -16.66 5.33
CA VAL A 35 -3.66 -15.52 6.20
C VAL A 35 -4.03 -14.23 5.50
N LEU A 36 -4.91 -13.45 6.12
CA LEU A 36 -5.23 -12.10 5.67
C LEU A 36 -4.04 -11.16 5.87
N PRO A 37 -3.94 -10.09 5.08
CA PRO A 37 -3.05 -8.99 5.41
C PRO A 37 -3.31 -8.48 6.84
N PRO A 38 -2.26 -8.04 7.57
CA PRO A 38 -2.42 -7.52 8.91
C PRO A 38 -3.46 -6.40 9.01
N MET A 39 -4.13 -6.35 10.15
CA MET A 39 -5.06 -5.27 10.48
C MET A 39 -4.56 -4.52 11.72
N ASP A 40 -4.52 -3.21 11.61
CA ASP A 40 -4.18 -2.27 12.67
C ASP A 40 -5.09 -1.03 12.61
N PRO A 41 -5.10 -0.14 13.64
CA PRO A 41 -6.00 1.01 13.68
C PRO A 41 -5.73 2.06 12.59
N TYR A 42 -4.60 2.01 11.92
CA TYR A 42 -4.14 2.99 10.92
C TYR A 42 -4.24 2.47 9.49
N GLY A 43 -4.57 1.18 9.32
CA GLY A 43 -4.72 0.52 8.03
C GLY A 43 -6.15 0.52 7.49
N PRO A 44 -6.40 -0.24 6.42
CA PRO A 44 -7.73 -0.41 5.85
C PRO A 44 -8.73 -0.92 6.88
N LYS A 45 -9.95 -0.35 6.88
CA LYS A 45 -11.04 -0.75 7.78
C LYS A 45 -11.46 -2.19 7.63
N THR A 46 -11.36 -2.70 6.41
CA THR A 46 -11.82 -4.04 6.06
C THR A 46 -10.76 -4.77 5.26
N ARG A 47 -10.67 -6.07 5.52
CA ARG A 47 -10.04 -7.07 4.65
C ARG A 47 -11.13 -7.98 4.14
N TRP A 48 -10.80 -8.88 3.24
CA TRP A 48 -11.79 -9.80 2.70
C TRP A 48 -11.21 -11.17 2.38
N PHE A 49 -12.10 -12.15 2.36
CA PHE A 49 -11.86 -13.46 1.76
C PHE A 49 -13.12 -13.89 1.02
N ASP A 50 -12.95 -14.73 0.02
CA ASP A 50 -14.04 -15.24 -0.79
C ASP A 50 -14.32 -16.70 -0.44
N ILE A 51 -15.62 -17.06 -0.34
CA ILE A 51 -16.10 -18.41 -0.30
C ILE A 51 -16.71 -18.70 -1.67
N PHE A 52 -16.21 -19.72 -2.34
CA PHE A 52 -16.62 -20.07 -3.70
C PHE A 52 -16.97 -21.56 -3.83
N ALA A 53 -17.80 -21.87 -4.82
CA ALA A 53 -18.19 -23.25 -5.11
C ALA A 53 -17.09 -23.99 -5.85
N ARG A 54 -16.89 -25.26 -5.49
CA ARG A 54 -16.01 -26.20 -6.16
C ARG A 54 -16.70 -27.43 -6.70
N GLY A 55 -17.96 -27.62 -6.39
CA GLY A 55 -18.82 -28.66 -6.95
C GLY A 55 -20.09 -28.07 -7.54
N THR A 56 -20.89 -28.91 -8.18
CA THR A 56 -22.17 -28.48 -8.81
C THR A 56 -23.32 -28.39 -7.81
N GLU A 57 -23.28 -29.14 -6.72
CA GLU A 57 -24.25 -29.03 -5.64
C GLU A 57 -23.90 -27.87 -4.72
N GLY A 58 -24.94 -27.19 -4.24
CA GLY A 58 -24.76 -26.03 -3.36
C GLY A 58 -24.57 -26.39 -1.90
N CYS A 59 -23.84 -25.54 -1.20
CA CYS A 59 -23.50 -25.69 0.21
C CYS A 59 -23.91 -24.48 1.02
N ASN A 60 -24.60 -24.71 2.15
CA ASN A 60 -24.68 -23.69 3.18
C ASN A 60 -23.35 -23.59 3.91
N TRP A 61 -22.95 -22.39 4.26
CA TRP A 61 -21.73 -22.14 5.03
C TRP A 61 -21.96 -21.16 6.17
N THR A 62 -21.11 -21.25 7.19
CA THR A 62 -21.09 -20.35 8.34
C THR A 62 -19.69 -19.94 8.68
N VAL A 63 -19.50 -18.68 9.05
CA VAL A 63 -18.22 -18.07 9.43
C VAL A 63 -18.28 -17.68 10.91
N SER A 64 -17.28 -18.13 11.70
CA SER A 64 -17.26 -17.94 13.15
C SER A 64 -15.87 -17.49 13.62
N PRO A 65 -15.64 -16.19 13.86
CA PRO A 65 -14.42 -15.70 14.48
C PRO A 65 -14.27 -16.16 15.93
N TRP A 66 -13.00 -16.41 16.35
CA TRP A 66 -12.70 -16.84 17.73
C TRP A 66 -12.70 -15.69 18.75
N LYS A 67 -12.77 -14.45 18.30
CA LYS A 67 -12.83 -13.26 19.14
C LYS A 67 -13.97 -12.37 18.69
N ASP A 68 -14.68 -11.80 19.64
CA ASP A 68 -15.85 -10.96 19.43
C ASP A 68 -15.54 -9.57 18.84
N TYR A 69 -14.28 -9.16 18.87
CA TYR A 69 -13.82 -7.94 18.18
C TYR A 69 -13.52 -8.15 16.69
N VAL A 70 -13.47 -9.38 16.20
CA VAL A 70 -13.38 -9.66 14.76
C VAL A 70 -14.79 -9.84 14.21
N VAL A 71 -15.19 -8.94 13.34
CA VAL A 71 -16.55 -8.90 12.77
C VAL A 71 -16.49 -9.33 11.31
N THR A 72 -17.36 -10.27 10.93
CA THR A 72 -17.47 -10.79 9.56
C THR A 72 -18.84 -10.50 8.98
N THR A 73 -18.89 -10.06 7.70
CA THR A 73 -20.14 -9.73 7.01
C THR A 73 -20.05 -10.14 5.53
N PRO A 74 -20.97 -11.00 5.04
CA PRO A 74 -21.92 -11.80 5.82
C PRO A 74 -21.23 -12.90 6.64
N ASN A 75 -21.91 -13.47 7.65
CA ASN A 75 -21.40 -14.55 8.49
C ASN A 75 -22.01 -15.91 8.18
N ASN A 76 -22.94 -16.00 7.26
CA ASN A 76 -23.52 -17.23 6.72
C ASN A 76 -24.05 -16.99 5.31
N GLY A 77 -24.23 -18.06 4.57
CA GLY A 77 -24.76 -18.00 3.22
C GLY A 77 -24.82 -19.36 2.54
N TYR A 78 -25.06 -19.32 1.24
CA TYR A 78 -25.15 -20.47 0.37
C TYR A 78 -24.35 -20.20 -0.91
N THR A 79 -23.56 -21.17 -1.33
CA THR A 79 -22.77 -21.08 -2.56
C THR A 79 -22.85 -22.39 -3.34
N GLY A 80 -22.77 -22.32 -4.68
CA GLY A 80 -22.88 -23.45 -5.58
C GLY A 80 -24.32 -23.70 -6.06
N GLY A 81 -24.52 -24.81 -6.79
CA GLY A 81 -25.77 -25.12 -7.46
C GLY A 81 -26.07 -24.17 -8.63
N HIS A 82 -27.26 -24.26 -9.20
CA HIS A 82 -27.65 -23.46 -10.37
C HIS A 82 -27.81 -21.96 -10.08
N ASN A 83 -28.02 -21.57 -8.82
CA ASN A 83 -28.31 -20.18 -8.41
C ASN A 83 -27.35 -19.67 -7.33
N GLY A 84 -26.31 -20.42 -6.98
CA GLY A 84 -25.33 -20.02 -5.99
C GLY A 84 -24.21 -19.21 -6.64
N SER A 85 -23.81 -18.11 -5.99
CA SER A 85 -22.69 -17.29 -6.38
C SER A 85 -21.58 -17.37 -5.37
N ASP A 86 -20.37 -17.05 -5.79
CA ASP A 86 -19.26 -16.80 -4.86
C ASP A 86 -19.61 -15.63 -3.95
N THR A 87 -19.20 -15.72 -2.70
CA THR A 87 -19.55 -14.69 -1.71
C THR A 87 -18.28 -14.14 -1.08
N ARG A 88 -18.14 -12.82 -1.16
CA ARG A 88 -17.10 -12.07 -0.47
C ARG A 88 -17.51 -11.78 0.96
N ILE A 89 -16.64 -12.18 1.89
CA ILE A 89 -16.80 -11.93 3.32
C ILE A 89 -15.84 -10.80 3.69
N TYR A 90 -16.39 -9.70 4.17
CA TYR A 90 -15.62 -8.60 4.72
C TYR A 90 -15.32 -8.85 6.18
N VAL A 91 -14.08 -8.59 6.56
CA VAL A 91 -13.55 -8.73 7.91
C VAL A 91 -13.19 -7.35 8.41
N SER A 92 -13.71 -6.95 9.55
CA SER A 92 -13.41 -5.69 10.24
C SER A 92 -13.08 -5.92 11.71
N ILE A 93 -12.47 -4.93 12.36
CA ILE A 93 -12.09 -5.01 13.76
C ILE A 93 -12.84 -3.94 14.57
N ASP A 94 -13.51 -4.37 15.62
CA ASP A 94 -14.04 -3.47 16.65
C ASP A 94 -12.92 -3.10 17.63
N TRP A 95 -12.19 -2.04 17.31
CA TRP A 95 -11.03 -1.60 18.09
C TRP A 95 -11.34 -1.26 19.55
N SER A 96 -12.60 -0.98 19.87
CA SER A 96 -13.01 -0.68 21.24
C SER A 96 -12.94 -1.91 22.18
N LYS A 97 -12.96 -3.11 21.61
CA LYS A 97 -12.91 -4.38 22.33
C LYS A 97 -11.54 -5.06 22.26
N VAL A 98 -10.63 -4.56 21.41
CA VAL A 98 -9.28 -5.12 21.33
C VAL A 98 -8.50 -4.75 22.60
N PRO A 99 -7.72 -5.67 23.19
CA PRO A 99 -6.89 -5.36 24.35
C PRO A 99 -6.00 -4.13 24.08
N PRO A 100 -5.72 -3.31 25.13
CA PRO A 100 -4.95 -2.07 24.97
C PRO A 100 -3.62 -2.24 24.26
N ALA A 101 -3.21 -1.22 23.52
CA ALA A 101 -1.92 -1.17 22.83
C ALA A 101 -0.74 -1.11 23.83
N PRO A 102 0.44 -1.69 23.51
CA PRO A 102 0.67 -2.50 22.30
C PRO A 102 0.18 -3.94 22.49
N ASN A 103 -0.61 -4.42 21.58
CA ASN A 103 -1.10 -5.81 21.56
C ASN A 103 -1.11 -6.37 20.16
N THR A 104 -0.51 -7.53 19.95
CA THR A 104 -0.51 -8.24 18.66
C THR A 104 -0.93 -9.68 18.86
N THR A 105 -1.89 -10.13 18.08
CA THR A 105 -2.39 -11.51 18.13
C THR A 105 -2.87 -11.94 16.75
N THR A 106 -2.92 -13.25 16.52
CA THR A 106 -3.57 -13.82 15.33
C THR A 106 -4.88 -14.45 15.76
N VAL A 107 -5.97 -14.01 15.17
CA VAL A 107 -7.31 -14.53 15.43
C VAL A 107 -7.71 -15.46 14.30
N ASN A 108 -8.20 -16.62 14.65
CA ASN A 108 -8.72 -17.58 13.68
C ASN A 108 -10.22 -17.35 13.42
N ILE A 109 -10.62 -17.51 12.17
CA ILE A 109 -12.00 -17.53 11.71
C ILE A 109 -12.29 -18.93 11.17
N ASN A 110 -13.14 -19.68 11.85
CA ASN A 110 -13.59 -20.98 11.38
C ASN A 110 -14.65 -20.83 10.29
N ILE A 111 -14.56 -21.68 9.28
CA ILE A 111 -15.56 -21.78 8.22
C ILE A 111 -16.07 -23.21 8.20
N THR A 112 -17.39 -23.36 8.38
CA THR A 112 -18.07 -24.67 8.32
C THR A 112 -18.99 -24.72 7.11
N SER A 113 -19.17 -25.91 6.55
CA SER A 113 -20.03 -26.14 5.39
C SER A 113 -20.95 -27.34 5.60
N SER A 114 -22.19 -27.27 5.08
CA SER A 114 -23.13 -28.40 5.08
C SER A 114 -22.67 -29.53 4.17
N CYS A 115 -21.81 -29.25 3.21
CA CYS A 115 -21.27 -30.27 2.30
C CYS A 115 -20.08 -31.05 2.88
N GLY A 116 -19.58 -30.62 4.03
CA GLY A 116 -18.38 -31.19 4.63
C GLY A 116 -17.10 -30.91 3.80
N THR A 117 -16.04 -31.59 4.17
CA THR A 117 -14.83 -31.69 3.36
C THR A 117 -14.89 -33.04 2.63
N GLN A 118 -14.84 -33.01 1.31
CA GLN A 118 -15.05 -34.19 0.46
C GLN A 118 -14.06 -35.36 0.71
N TRP A 119 -12.95 -35.07 1.34
CA TRP A 119 -11.90 -36.01 1.69
C TRP A 119 -11.74 -36.14 3.21
N GLY A 120 -12.74 -36.52 3.88
CA GLY A 120 -12.90 -37.08 5.23
C GLY A 120 -11.92 -36.74 6.38
N ASN A 121 -10.73 -36.26 6.11
CA ASN A 121 -9.67 -36.06 7.11
C ASN A 121 -9.02 -34.66 7.06
N TYR A 122 -9.47 -33.74 6.22
CA TYR A 122 -8.93 -32.40 6.20
C TYR A 122 -9.71 -31.50 7.17
N PRO A 123 -9.00 -30.66 7.95
CA PRO A 123 -9.67 -29.74 8.85
C PRO A 123 -10.51 -28.74 8.03
N ALA A 124 -11.61 -28.29 8.64
CA ALA A 124 -12.42 -27.21 8.07
C ALA A 124 -11.51 -25.99 7.73
N PRO A 125 -11.79 -25.29 6.63
CA PRO A 125 -11.02 -24.10 6.27
C PRO A 125 -10.99 -23.09 7.42
N MET A 126 -9.81 -22.55 7.68
CA MET A 126 -9.60 -21.59 8.77
C MET A 126 -8.80 -20.39 8.24
N VAL A 127 -9.38 -19.21 8.31
CA VAL A 127 -8.73 -17.95 7.93
C VAL A 127 -8.06 -17.34 9.16
N GLN A 128 -6.81 -16.93 9.02
CA GLN A 128 -6.06 -16.26 10.07
C GLN A 128 -6.09 -14.74 9.84
N VAL A 129 -6.37 -14.00 10.90
CA VAL A 129 -6.39 -12.53 10.91
C VAL A 129 -5.33 -12.04 11.88
N PRO A 130 -4.17 -11.58 11.41
CA PRO A 130 -3.21 -10.88 12.26
C PRO A 130 -3.79 -9.53 12.67
N VAL A 131 -3.96 -9.30 13.98
CA VAL A 131 -4.50 -8.07 14.55
C VAL A 131 -3.43 -7.43 15.43
N SER A 132 -3.07 -6.18 15.14
CA SER A 132 -2.08 -5.43 15.90
C SER A 132 -2.70 -4.13 16.40
N ASN A 133 -3.00 -4.06 17.71
CA ASN A 133 -3.39 -2.79 18.31
C ASN A 133 -2.12 -1.99 18.62
N LEU A 134 -1.86 -0.99 17.78
CA LEU A 134 -0.69 -0.13 17.82
C LEU A 134 -1.11 1.28 18.22
N ALA A 135 -0.22 2.02 18.88
CA ALA A 135 -0.47 3.39 19.27
C ALA A 135 0.72 4.28 18.96
N VAL A 136 0.44 5.48 18.47
CA VAL A 136 1.40 6.58 18.36
C VAL A 136 1.28 7.51 19.56
N PRO A 137 2.35 8.26 19.95
CA PRO A 137 2.24 9.27 21.00
C PRO A 137 1.21 10.34 20.66
N GLY A 138 0.47 10.81 21.67
CA GLY A 138 -0.63 11.77 21.48
C GLY A 138 -0.21 13.14 20.95
N ASN A 139 1.07 13.46 20.99
CA ASN A 139 1.63 14.70 20.40
C ASN A 139 2.25 14.50 19.01
N PHE A 140 2.20 13.30 18.43
CA PHE A 140 2.66 13.05 17.09
C PHE A 140 1.63 13.53 16.06
N THR A 141 2.11 14.14 14.99
CA THR A 141 1.35 14.45 13.77
C THR A 141 2.17 13.99 12.57
N GLY A 142 1.51 13.39 11.57
CA GLY A 142 2.19 12.87 10.38
C GLY A 142 1.65 11.51 9.95
N PHE A 143 2.34 10.88 9.02
CA PHE A 143 1.94 9.60 8.44
C PHE A 143 2.34 8.43 9.33
N VAL A 144 1.50 7.42 9.38
CA VAL A 144 1.73 6.23 10.22
C VAL A 144 1.87 5.00 9.35
N GLU A 145 2.84 4.17 9.69
CA GLU A 145 3.02 2.85 9.09
C GLU A 145 1.79 1.98 9.33
N SER A 146 1.35 1.30 8.29
CA SER A 146 0.44 0.16 8.35
C SER A 146 0.87 -0.88 7.32
N ASP A 147 0.66 -2.15 7.62
CA ASP A 147 1.00 -3.26 6.71
C ASP A 147 2.45 -3.15 6.18
N LYS A 148 3.37 -2.71 7.04
CA LYS A 148 4.81 -2.52 6.76
C LYS A 148 5.11 -1.61 5.56
N HIS A 149 4.33 -0.57 5.38
CA HIS A 149 4.65 0.48 4.42
C HIS A 149 4.03 1.83 4.83
N ILE A 150 4.54 2.90 4.22
CA ILE A 150 3.96 4.25 4.28
C ILE A 150 3.89 4.78 2.86
N SER A 151 2.71 5.20 2.43
CA SER A 151 2.46 5.82 1.13
C SER A 151 1.98 7.25 1.34
N ILE A 152 2.52 8.20 0.58
CA ILE A 152 2.31 9.63 0.79
C ILE A 152 2.03 10.31 -0.54
N GLU A 153 0.94 11.05 -0.64
CA GLU A 153 0.74 11.99 -1.74
C GLU A 153 1.66 13.20 -1.53
N ALA A 154 2.45 13.55 -2.53
CA ALA A 154 3.55 14.51 -2.37
C ALA A 154 3.10 15.89 -1.87
N GLU A 155 1.86 16.31 -2.17
CA GLU A 155 1.33 17.60 -1.71
C GLU A 155 1.02 17.65 -0.21
N HIS A 156 0.90 16.50 0.46
CA HIS A 156 0.60 16.41 1.88
C HIS A 156 1.86 16.50 2.76
N THR A 157 2.75 17.42 2.40
CA THR A 157 3.99 17.67 3.14
C THR A 157 3.71 18.20 4.55
N SER A 158 4.56 17.82 5.51
CA SER A 158 4.55 18.38 6.87
C SER A 158 5.15 19.79 6.88
N ARG A 159 6.18 20.02 6.05
CA ARG A 159 6.86 21.31 5.91
C ARG A 159 7.40 21.51 4.49
N ASN A 160 7.25 22.74 3.99
CA ASN A 160 7.79 23.19 2.70
C ASN A 160 8.69 24.40 2.97
N THR A 161 10.00 24.18 2.97
CA THR A 161 10.97 25.21 3.34
C THR A 161 11.41 26.00 2.11
N VAL A 162 11.32 27.31 2.20
CA VAL A 162 11.72 28.26 1.16
C VAL A 162 13.17 28.65 1.33
N VAL A 163 13.96 28.64 0.25
CA VAL A 163 15.34 29.12 0.23
C VAL A 163 15.56 29.99 -1.01
N ASN A 164 16.10 31.21 -0.83
CA ASN A 164 16.42 32.15 -1.91
C ASN A 164 15.26 32.34 -2.91
N ASN A 165 14.05 32.60 -2.41
CA ASN A 165 12.82 32.75 -3.20
C ASN A 165 12.45 31.53 -4.05
N THR A 166 13.02 30.36 -3.76
CA THR A 166 12.67 29.09 -4.38
C THR A 166 11.93 28.24 -3.35
N SER A 167 10.80 27.68 -3.75
CA SER A 167 9.95 26.83 -2.90
C SER A 167 9.23 25.81 -3.77
N TYR A 168 8.56 24.87 -3.12
CA TYR A 168 7.69 23.96 -3.86
C TYR A 168 6.31 24.51 -4.05
N THR A 169 5.72 24.22 -5.20
CA THR A 169 4.33 24.53 -5.53
C THR A 169 3.61 23.27 -5.96
N THR A 170 2.34 23.18 -5.60
CA THR A 170 1.46 22.07 -6.00
C THR A 170 0.90 22.34 -7.38
N LEU A 171 0.90 21.32 -8.23
CA LEU A 171 0.24 21.27 -9.52
C LEU A 171 -1.03 20.41 -9.36
N PRO A 172 -2.21 21.04 -9.18
CA PRO A 172 -3.43 20.30 -8.87
C PRO A 172 -3.82 19.31 -9.98
N ALA A 173 -4.26 18.11 -9.57
CA ALA A 173 -4.70 17.05 -10.47
C ALA A 173 -3.66 16.63 -11.55
N TYR A 174 -2.38 16.87 -11.29
CA TYR A 174 -1.30 16.53 -12.21
C TYR A 174 -0.69 15.14 -11.92
N GLY A 175 -0.96 14.57 -10.77
CA GLY A 175 -0.52 13.23 -10.37
C GLY A 175 -1.44 12.13 -10.91
N ARG A 176 -0.96 10.89 -10.88
CA ARG A 176 -1.78 9.71 -11.23
C ARG A 176 -2.90 9.46 -10.23
N THR A 177 -2.69 9.84 -8.98
CA THR A 177 -3.65 9.65 -7.89
C THR A 177 -4.17 10.97 -7.34
N LEU A 178 -3.36 12.02 -7.30
CA LEU A 178 -3.76 13.32 -6.78
C LEU A 178 -3.04 14.44 -7.54
N SER A 179 -2.02 15.06 -6.96
CA SER A 179 -1.32 16.22 -7.50
C SER A 179 0.16 15.94 -7.73
N GLY A 180 0.83 16.81 -8.47
CA GLY A 180 2.28 16.85 -8.52
C GLY A 180 2.83 18.01 -7.71
N VAL A 181 4.06 17.91 -7.20
CA VAL A 181 4.75 18.99 -6.48
C VAL A 181 6.10 19.23 -7.12
N THR A 182 6.41 20.50 -7.43
CA THR A 182 7.64 20.89 -8.14
C THR A 182 8.21 22.20 -7.61
N LEU A 183 9.49 22.48 -7.94
CA LEU A 183 10.11 23.76 -7.59
C LEU A 183 9.55 24.92 -8.43
N ASN A 184 9.39 26.04 -7.77
CA ASN A 184 9.05 27.32 -8.38
C ASN A 184 10.04 28.40 -7.89
N PRO A 185 10.57 29.27 -8.78
CA PRO A 185 10.31 29.36 -10.22
C PRO A 185 10.97 28.24 -11.03
N VAL A 186 10.33 27.89 -12.17
CA VAL A 186 10.79 26.79 -13.05
C VAL A 186 12.16 27.05 -13.70
N LEU A 187 12.60 28.30 -13.72
CA LEU A 187 13.91 28.72 -14.26
C LEU A 187 14.95 28.92 -13.15
N ALA A 188 14.66 28.52 -11.92
CA ALA A 188 15.63 28.61 -10.84
C ALA A 188 16.93 27.85 -11.18
N PRO A 189 18.09 28.29 -10.66
CA PRO A 189 19.32 27.52 -10.76
C PRO A 189 19.19 26.21 -10.02
N SER A 190 20.15 25.29 -10.23
CA SER A 190 20.25 24.05 -9.47
C SER A 190 20.27 24.33 -7.97
N GLN A 191 19.50 23.57 -7.22
CA GLN A 191 19.36 23.72 -5.78
C GLN A 191 20.18 22.64 -5.06
N PRO A 192 21.03 22.99 -4.08
CA PRO A 192 21.84 21.98 -3.39
C PRO A 192 20.97 21.13 -2.46
N ALA A 193 21.08 19.80 -2.55
CA ALA A 193 20.49 18.92 -1.56
C ALA A 193 21.15 19.11 -0.19
N GLY A 194 20.37 19.11 0.86
CA GLY A 194 20.81 19.35 2.24
C GLY A 194 20.70 20.80 2.70
N THR A 195 20.78 21.78 1.81
CA THR A 195 20.69 23.21 2.16
C THR A 195 19.71 24.02 1.31
N GLY A 196 19.25 23.48 0.19
CA GLY A 196 18.24 24.08 -0.68
C GLY A 196 16.81 23.89 -0.15
N PRO A 197 15.81 24.35 -0.92
CA PRO A 197 14.40 24.12 -0.61
C PRO A 197 14.10 22.64 -0.38
N VAL A 198 13.34 22.33 0.65
CA VAL A 198 13.07 20.95 1.06
C VAL A 198 11.60 20.72 1.37
N LEU A 199 11.09 19.56 0.91
CA LEU A 199 9.85 18.97 1.39
C LEU A 199 10.18 18.01 2.52
N GLU A 200 9.49 18.13 3.65
CA GLU A 200 9.66 17.24 4.78
C GLU A 200 8.34 16.56 5.14
N TYR A 201 8.43 15.28 5.44
CA TYR A 201 7.30 14.43 5.80
C TYR A 201 7.60 13.74 7.12
N ASP A 202 6.80 14.02 8.16
CA ASP A 202 6.93 13.35 9.45
C ASP A 202 6.23 12.00 9.40
N LEU A 203 6.94 10.96 9.81
CA LEU A 203 6.52 9.56 9.73
C LEU A 203 6.61 8.91 11.11
N TRP A 204 5.77 7.91 11.35
CA TRP A 204 5.88 7.02 12.49
C TRP A 204 5.98 5.58 12.03
N THR A 205 7.06 4.88 12.44
CA THR A 205 7.29 3.47 12.09
C THR A 205 7.10 2.56 13.31
N PHE A 206 6.50 1.41 13.10
CA PHE A 206 6.40 0.31 14.06
C PHE A 206 7.36 -0.82 13.73
N THR A 207 7.81 -0.89 12.48
CA THR A 207 8.82 -1.83 12.00
C THR A 207 10.20 -1.23 12.09
N ASN A 208 11.18 -2.04 12.50
CA ASN A 208 12.60 -1.72 12.40
C ASN A 208 13.23 -2.53 11.26
N THR A 209 13.98 -1.87 10.41
CA THR A 209 14.67 -2.53 9.30
C THR A 209 15.98 -1.83 8.97
N SER A 210 16.99 -2.61 8.63
CA SER A 210 18.25 -2.07 8.10
C SER A 210 18.16 -1.68 6.62
N VAL A 211 17.06 -2.06 5.96
CA VAL A 211 16.81 -1.76 4.54
C VAL A 211 15.35 -1.38 4.36
N ALA A 212 15.07 -0.09 4.39
CA ALA A 212 13.82 0.49 3.92
C ALA A 212 14.02 0.96 2.48
N ASN A 213 13.19 0.50 1.56
CA ASN A 213 13.21 0.99 0.19
C ASN A 213 12.28 2.19 0.06
N VAL A 214 12.77 3.30 -0.46
CA VAL A 214 11.94 4.48 -0.75
C VAL A 214 11.88 4.71 -2.24
N THR A 215 10.68 4.63 -2.79
CA THR A 215 10.44 4.87 -4.22
C THR A 215 9.69 6.19 -4.39
N LEU A 216 10.24 7.10 -5.19
CA LEU A 216 9.53 8.29 -5.63
C LEU A 216 8.83 8.01 -6.97
N LEU A 217 7.54 8.28 -7.03
CA LEU A 217 6.80 8.32 -8.28
C LEU A 217 6.90 9.75 -8.83
N LEU A 218 7.65 9.92 -9.91
CA LEU A 218 7.96 11.21 -10.51
C LEU A 218 7.26 11.33 -11.87
N SER A 219 6.73 12.51 -12.19
CA SER A 219 6.11 12.74 -13.50
C SER A 219 7.12 12.53 -14.63
N PRO A 220 6.70 11.98 -15.79
CA PRO A 220 7.54 11.89 -16.95
C PRO A 220 8.03 13.27 -17.38
N SER A 221 9.33 13.50 -17.25
CA SER A 221 10.01 14.73 -17.66
C SER A 221 11.34 14.37 -18.31
N GLN A 222 11.77 15.19 -19.26
CA GLN A 222 13.09 15.10 -19.88
C GLN A 222 14.05 16.10 -19.22
N ASN A 223 15.34 16.01 -19.54
CA ASN A 223 16.35 16.94 -19.03
C ASN A 223 16.15 18.34 -19.62
N LEU A 224 15.28 19.15 -19.03
CA LEU A 224 14.87 20.47 -19.51
C LEU A 224 16.03 21.45 -19.71
N HIS A 225 17.06 21.31 -18.88
CA HIS A 225 18.24 22.19 -18.89
C HIS A 225 19.44 21.57 -19.59
N GLY A 226 19.21 20.51 -20.38
CA GLY A 226 20.24 19.82 -21.15
C GLY A 226 21.12 18.89 -20.30
N PRO A 227 22.15 18.29 -20.92
CA PRO A 227 22.98 17.27 -20.28
C PRO A 227 23.88 17.80 -19.16
N SER A 228 24.12 19.10 -19.07
CA SER A 228 24.90 19.71 -18.00
C SER A 228 24.12 19.83 -16.68
N ARG A 229 22.80 19.83 -16.76
CA ARG A 229 21.87 19.92 -15.62
C ARG A 229 20.80 18.83 -15.72
N PRO A 230 21.17 17.54 -15.65
CA PRO A 230 20.21 16.44 -15.73
C PRO A 230 19.30 16.45 -14.51
N LEU A 231 18.06 16.01 -14.69
CA LEU A 231 17.07 15.97 -13.60
C LEU A 231 17.54 15.05 -12.47
N LYS A 232 17.68 15.64 -11.28
CA LYS A 232 18.16 15.00 -10.06
C LYS A 232 17.28 15.40 -8.89
N TYR A 233 17.20 14.53 -7.90
CA TYR A 233 16.69 14.84 -6.58
C TYR A 233 17.63 14.33 -5.50
N GLY A 234 17.54 14.90 -4.30
CA GLY A 234 18.17 14.40 -3.09
C GLY A 234 17.11 13.82 -2.15
N ILE A 235 17.44 12.80 -1.40
CA ILE A 235 16.56 12.18 -0.43
C ILE A 235 17.35 11.71 0.80
N ALA A 236 16.79 11.91 2.00
CA ALA A 236 17.40 11.49 3.26
C ALA A 236 16.34 11.28 4.34
N PHE A 237 16.66 10.46 5.32
CA PHE A 237 15.94 10.44 6.59
C PHE A 237 16.72 11.19 7.67
N ASP A 238 16.01 11.87 8.54
CA ASP A 238 16.53 12.48 9.77
C ASP A 238 17.82 13.29 9.55
N SER A 239 18.95 12.78 10.03
CA SER A 239 20.27 13.39 9.90
C SER A 239 21.18 12.71 8.87
N GLU A 240 20.64 11.80 8.05
CA GLU A 240 21.43 11.19 6.96
C GLU A 240 21.93 12.23 5.97
N ALA A 241 23.07 11.99 5.39
CA ALA A 241 23.53 12.75 4.22
C ALA A 241 22.61 12.44 3.02
N PRO A 242 22.18 13.46 2.25
CA PRO A 242 21.30 13.24 1.12
C PRO A 242 21.90 12.30 0.08
N GLN A 243 21.17 11.27 -0.32
CA GLN A 243 21.46 10.46 -1.50
C GLN A 243 20.98 11.24 -2.73
N ILE A 244 21.88 11.48 -3.69
CA ILE A 244 21.55 12.21 -4.92
C ILE A 244 21.26 11.23 -6.05
N ILE A 245 20.08 11.30 -6.61
CA ILE A 245 19.61 10.38 -7.65
C ILE A 245 19.37 11.16 -8.95
N GLN A 246 20.07 10.78 -10.01
CA GLN A 246 19.74 11.16 -11.37
C GLN A 246 18.80 10.10 -11.95
N PHE A 247 17.53 10.43 -12.13
CA PHE A 247 16.54 9.46 -12.58
C PHE A 247 16.30 9.50 -14.11
N VAL A 248 16.63 10.60 -14.75
CA VAL A 248 16.62 10.70 -16.22
C VAL A 248 18.05 10.60 -16.74
N SER A 249 18.34 9.52 -17.49
CA SER A 249 19.66 9.33 -18.08
C SER A 249 19.98 10.42 -19.10
N ASN A 250 21.27 10.69 -19.29
CA ASN A 250 21.70 11.53 -20.41
C ASN A 250 21.41 10.80 -21.72
N TYR A 251 21.01 11.55 -22.73
CA TYR A 251 20.72 11.04 -24.07
C TYR A 251 21.19 12.05 -25.13
N THR A 252 21.46 11.54 -26.33
CA THR A 252 21.90 12.38 -27.46
C THR A 252 20.67 12.94 -28.17
N GLY A 253 20.81 14.12 -28.77
CA GLY A 253 19.70 14.75 -29.52
C GLY A 253 19.12 13.82 -30.58
N GLY A 254 17.81 13.72 -30.63
CA GLY A 254 17.04 12.82 -31.49
C GLY A 254 16.61 11.52 -30.85
N ASP A 255 17.20 11.11 -29.73
CA ASP A 255 16.80 9.95 -28.95
C ASP A 255 15.96 10.33 -27.72
N TYR A 256 15.41 9.33 -27.07
CA TYR A 256 14.76 9.45 -25.76
C TYR A 256 15.63 8.88 -24.64
N PRO A 257 15.48 9.37 -23.40
CA PRO A 257 16.16 8.75 -22.26
C PRO A 257 15.76 7.28 -22.12
N LYS A 258 16.68 6.45 -21.64
CA LYS A 258 16.39 5.04 -21.36
C LYS A 258 15.17 4.93 -20.41
N GLY A 259 14.19 4.12 -20.77
CA GLY A 259 12.97 3.90 -20.00
C GLY A 259 11.86 4.93 -20.27
N TRP A 260 12.07 5.92 -21.14
CA TRP A 260 11.09 6.96 -21.44
C TRP A 260 9.73 6.44 -21.87
N ASN A 261 9.69 5.52 -22.84
CA ASN A 261 8.44 4.99 -23.36
C ASN A 261 7.61 4.33 -22.25
N GLN A 262 8.28 3.60 -21.35
CA GLN A 262 7.61 2.97 -20.22
C GLN A 262 7.15 4.02 -19.19
N ALA A 263 7.97 5.02 -18.88
CA ALA A 263 7.59 6.08 -17.96
C ALA A 263 6.37 6.87 -18.47
N VAL A 264 6.28 7.10 -19.79
CA VAL A 264 5.12 7.74 -20.41
C VAL A 264 3.89 6.84 -20.38
N ALA A 265 4.05 5.54 -20.67
CA ALA A 265 2.96 4.58 -20.60
C ALA A 265 2.41 4.41 -19.18
N ASP A 266 3.30 4.42 -18.18
CA ASP A 266 2.92 4.34 -16.76
C ASP A 266 2.41 5.70 -16.20
N GLY A 267 2.70 6.81 -16.86
CA GLY A 267 2.46 8.17 -16.36
C GLY A 267 3.42 8.60 -15.24
N VAL A 268 4.45 7.79 -14.95
CA VAL A 268 5.46 8.05 -13.91
C VAL A 268 6.79 7.37 -14.23
N TRP A 269 7.89 7.96 -13.77
CA TRP A 269 9.11 7.26 -13.42
C TRP A 269 8.93 6.58 -12.06
N GLY A 270 9.55 5.40 -11.86
CA GLY A 270 9.60 4.73 -10.56
C GLY A 270 8.71 3.50 -10.42
N MET A 271 8.00 3.11 -11.46
CA MET A 271 7.28 1.83 -11.51
C MET A 271 8.04 0.80 -12.36
N SER A 272 7.64 0.64 -13.62
CA SER A 272 8.24 -0.34 -14.55
C SER A 272 9.44 0.21 -15.32
N SER A 273 9.67 1.52 -15.26
CA SER A 273 10.77 2.21 -15.97
C SER A 273 12.18 1.95 -15.40
N GLY A 274 12.28 1.00 -14.48
CA GLY A 274 13.52 0.62 -13.78
C GLY A 274 13.62 1.26 -12.40
N ASN A 275 14.56 0.78 -11.57
CA ASN A 275 14.74 1.20 -10.18
C ASN A 275 15.44 2.57 -10.02
N SER A 276 15.37 3.42 -11.03
CA SER A 276 16.08 4.71 -11.06
C SER A 276 15.60 5.72 -10.02
N THR A 277 14.46 5.46 -9.37
CA THR A 277 13.86 6.34 -8.35
C THR A 277 13.73 5.67 -6.99
N THR A 278 14.36 4.51 -6.78
CA THR A 278 14.35 3.79 -5.50
C THR A 278 15.67 3.96 -4.78
N THR A 279 15.60 4.35 -3.52
CA THR A 279 16.74 4.47 -2.60
C THR A 279 16.61 3.52 -1.43
N ARG A 280 17.71 3.27 -0.71
CA ARG A 280 17.74 2.41 0.47
C ARG A 280 18.19 3.19 1.68
N HIS A 281 17.47 3.02 2.78
CA HIS A 281 17.70 3.73 4.03
C HIS A 281 17.71 2.77 5.22
N ASP A 282 18.36 3.17 6.30
CA ASP A 282 18.42 2.41 7.55
C ASP A 282 17.41 2.99 8.56
N LEU A 283 16.34 2.26 8.83
CA LEU A 283 15.31 2.60 9.82
C LEU A 283 15.25 1.56 10.94
N ARG A 284 16.40 1.27 11.57
CA ARG A 284 16.47 0.32 12.69
C ARG A 284 15.83 0.81 13.96
N VAL A 285 15.61 2.10 14.10
CA VAL A 285 14.93 2.70 15.26
C VAL A 285 13.46 2.85 14.91
N LYS A 286 12.57 2.28 15.72
CA LYS A 286 11.12 2.51 15.59
C LYS A 286 10.76 3.88 16.13
N GLY A 287 9.69 4.46 15.59
CA GLY A 287 9.17 5.71 16.10
C GLY A 287 9.13 6.82 15.06
N LYS A 288 9.36 8.04 15.51
CA LYS A 288 9.31 9.21 14.64
C LYS A 288 10.55 9.29 13.75
N HIS A 289 10.29 9.51 12.45
CA HIS A 289 11.29 9.86 11.44
C HIS A 289 10.83 11.07 10.63
N THR A 290 11.76 11.75 10.00
CA THR A 290 11.47 12.82 9.04
C THR A 290 12.13 12.48 7.70
N LEU A 291 11.32 12.20 6.69
CA LEU A 291 11.79 12.03 5.32
C LEU A 291 11.94 13.40 4.67
N LYS A 292 13.06 13.66 4.00
CA LYS A 292 13.40 14.91 3.36
C LYS A 292 13.66 14.71 1.87
N ILE A 293 13.07 15.56 1.04
CA ILE A 293 13.23 15.50 -0.42
C ILE A 293 13.64 16.88 -0.94
N TRP A 294 14.71 16.92 -1.70
CA TRP A 294 15.20 18.08 -2.42
C TRP A 294 15.11 17.83 -3.91
N ALA A 295 14.35 18.63 -4.65
CA ALA A 295 14.49 18.67 -6.09
C ALA A 295 15.76 19.49 -6.42
N VAL A 296 16.80 18.82 -6.86
CA VAL A 296 18.08 19.49 -7.22
C VAL A 296 17.90 20.34 -8.46
N GLU A 297 17.08 19.89 -9.39
CA GLU A 297 16.76 20.65 -10.61
C GLU A 297 15.26 20.98 -10.66
N PRO A 298 14.89 22.20 -11.08
CA PRO A 298 13.51 22.50 -11.48
C PRO A 298 13.06 21.55 -12.59
N GLY A 299 11.77 21.20 -12.59
CA GLY A 299 11.22 20.19 -13.50
C GLY A 299 11.16 18.77 -12.94
N VAL A 300 11.76 18.52 -11.77
CA VAL A 300 11.45 17.35 -10.96
C VAL A 300 10.05 17.54 -10.36
N VAL A 301 9.10 16.68 -10.74
CA VAL A 301 7.72 16.73 -10.23
C VAL A 301 7.45 15.46 -9.46
N VAL A 302 7.30 15.58 -8.15
CA VAL A 302 7.02 14.46 -7.25
C VAL A 302 5.52 14.26 -7.16
N GLN A 303 5.03 13.06 -7.45
CA GLN A 303 3.61 12.72 -7.33
C GLN A 303 3.32 11.98 -6.03
N LYS A 304 4.06 10.90 -5.78
CA LYS A 304 3.84 10.01 -4.63
C LYS A 304 5.17 9.47 -4.11
N ILE A 305 5.20 9.20 -2.82
CA ILE A 305 6.33 8.61 -2.11
C ILE A 305 5.87 7.30 -1.49
N VAL A 306 6.61 6.23 -1.70
CA VAL A 306 6.32 4.92 -1.09
C VAL A 306 7.55 4.48 -0.29
N VAL A 307 7.37 4.38 1.02
CA VAL A 307 8.36 3.81 1.95
C VAL A 307 7.96 2.35 2.20
N ASP A 308 8.75 1.44 1.68
CA ASP A 308 8.55 0.00 1.81
C ASP A 308 9.44 -0.58 2.91
N LEU A 309 8.79 -1.08 3.96
CA LEU A 309 9.40 -1.75 5.09
C LEU A 309 9.23 -3.28 4.99
N GLY A 310 8.87 -3.78 3.80
CA GLY A 310 8.66 -5.19 3.49
C GLY A 310 7.19 -5.60 3.38
N GLY A 311 6.27 -4.65 3.15
CA GLY A 311 4.84 -4.91 3.02
C GLY A 311 4.17 -4.42 1.74
N VAL A 312 4.90 -3.71 0.89
CA VAL A 312 4.32 -3.17 -0.36
C VAL A 312 3.96 -4.30 -1.31
N ARG A 313 2.71 -4.28 -1.78
CA ARG A 313 2.21 -5.17 -2.82
C ARG A 313 2.17 -4.42 -4.16
N SER A 314 2.51 -5.14 -5.23
CA SER A 314 2.43 -4.57 -6.58
C SER A 314 1.00 -4.18 -6.93
N SER A 315 0.81 -2.94 -7.35
CA SER A 315 -0.47 -2.44 -7.87
C SER A 315 -0.20 -1.32 -8.88
N TYR A 316 -1.17 -1.09 -9.79
CA TYR A 316 -1.01 -0.09 -10.86
C TYR A 316 -0.84 1.34 -10.33
N LEU A 317 -1.60 1.73 -9.31
CA LEU A 317 -1.56 3.09 -8.74
C LEU A 317 -0.60 3.24 -7.55
N GLY A 318 0.07 2.15 -7.14
CA GLY A 318 0.79 2.08 -5.88
C GLY A 318 -0.17 1.93 -4.68
N PRO A 319 0.36 1.82 -3.45
CA PRO A 319 -0.46 1.76 -2.25
C PRO A 319 -1.30 3.03 -2.09
N PRO A 320 -2.53 2.93 -1.55
CA PRO A 320 -3.29 4.11 -1.11
C PRO A 320 -2.49 4.93 -0.11
N GLU A 321 -2.81 6.22 0.03
CA GLU A 321 -2.16 7.06 1.02
C GLU A 321 -2.34 6.52 2.44
N SER A 322 -1.29 6.53 3.24
CA SER A 322 -1.30 6.07 4.62
C SER A 322 -2.05 7.02 5.54
N PHE A 323 -2.56 6.49 6.64
CA PHE A 323 -3.22 7.25 7.69
C PHE A 323 -2.34 8.40 8.18
N ARG A 324 -2.93 9.58 8.35
CA ARG A 324 -2.26 10.79 8.76
C ARG A 324 -2.83 11.31 10.07
N VAL A 325 -2.09 11.16 11.16
CA VAL A 325 -2.47 11.69 12.49
C VAL A 325 -2.56 13.22 12.44
N GLY A 326 -3.63 13.75 13.03
CA GLY A 326 -3.94 15.18 13.00
C GLY A 326 -4.86 15.59 11.84
N VAL A 327 -5.09 14.71 10.86
CA VAL A 327 -5.98 14.92 9.71
C VAL A 327 -7.08 13.87 9.68
N ASP A 328 -6.69 12.60 9.72
CA ASP A 328 -7.62 11.47 9.63
C ASP A 328 -8.16 11.06 11.01
N LYS A 329 -9.30 10.38 11.02
CA LYS A 329 -9.86 9.80 12.24
C LYS A 329 -9.58 8.31 12.29
N VAL A 330 -9.04 7.81 13.39
CA VAL A 330 -8.79 6.37 13.60
C VAL A 330 -10.07 5.58 13.36
N GLY A 331 -9.97 4.49 12.60
CA GLY A 331 -11.11 3.68 12.20
C GLY A 331 -12.01 4.29 11.10
N SER A 332 -11.65 5.48 10.57
CA SER A 332 -12.35 6.09 9.43
C SER A 332 -11.61 5.89 8.11
N TYR A 333 -10.38 5.40 8.14
CA TYR A 333 -9.56 5.17 6.96
C TYR A 333 -10.09 3.97 6.16
N ASP A 334 -10.47 4.19 4.91
CA ASP A 334 -11.05 3.19 4.02
C ASP A 334 -10.13 2.79 2.86
N GLY A 335 -8.83 3.03 3.02
CA GLY A 335 -7.81 2.58 2.07
C GLY A 335 -7.74 3.42 0.79
N GLY A 336 -8.15 4.68 0.82
CA GLY A 336 -7.91 5.61 -0.26
C GLY A 336 -9.14 6.13 -0.99
N ASN A 337 -10.24 6.34 -0.31
CA ASN A 337 -11.23 7.28 -0.81
C ASN A 337 -10.60 8.67 -0.77
N PHE A 338 -10.14 9.11 -1.92
CA PHE A 338 -9.57 10.43 -2.13
C PHE A 338 -10.59 11.49 -1.70
N ALA A 339 -10.35 12.16 -0.59
CA ALA A 339 -11.12 13.31 -0.20
C ALA A 339 -10.92 14.37 -1.29
N GLY A 340 -11.88 14.45 -2.24
CA GLY A 340 -11.87 15.45 -3.30
C GLY A 340 -12.09 14.94 -4.73
N VAL A 341 -11.94 13.66 -5.01
CA VAL A 341 -12.35 13.13 -6.32
C VAL A 341 -13.83 12.78 -6.25
N LYS A 342 -14.68 13.64 -6.78
CA LYS A 342 -16.04 13.24 -7.16
C LYS A 342 -15.90 12.14 -8.19
N VAL A 343 -16.26 10.92 -7.82
CA VAL A 343 -16.51 9.87 -8.81
C VAL A 343 -17.64 10.43 -9.67
N PHE A 344 -17.33 10.71 -10.94
CA PHE A 344 -18.38 10.96 -11.91
C PHE A 344 -19.11 9.64 -12.08
N ASP A 345 -20.36 9.58 -11.61
CA ASP A 345 -21.27 8.51 -11.97
C ASP A 345 -21.37 8.50 -13.50
N VAL A 346 -20.80 7.47 -14.12
CA VAL A 346 -21.02 7.20 -15.53
C VAL A 346 -22.41 6.61 -15.62
N VAL A 347 -23.35 7.40 -16.08
CA VAL A 347 -24.73 7.00 -16.45
C VAL A 347 -24.68 6.06 -17.66
#